data_e6ae25b6fbaedab6d2ef7de81096948a
#
_entry.id   e6ae25b6fbaedab6d2ef7de81096948a
#
_cell.length_a   1.000
_cell.length_b   1.000
_cell.length_c   1.000
_cell.angle_alpha   90.00
_cell.angle_beta   90.00
_cell.angle_gamma   90.00
#
_symmetry.space_group_name_H-M   'P 1'
#
loop_
_entity.id
_entity.type
_entity.pdbx_description
1 polymer ?
#
loop_
_entity_poly.entity_id
_entity_poly.type
_entity_poly.pdbx_seq_one_letter_code
_entity_poly.pdbx_strand_id
1 'polypeptide(L)'
;MKINYLCNSWQYLLQQLVYLIGRGYYYYHVGYIETGKADKALKIDAKLIKKYNMDLSKDQRARRKKKKLVNFYYLRWHNIFVLLHTDGNLDVEIDDSFFDIRVKQTEANRLKVKVTETMEFNIALQYKECSKRSVTVAFSNTTYKNLKAEIEELIQYRKVKQLENFFNNLRGLPAWQGVIKQEYKLLEEVYKMSKKYGLNTKKKNIIKYPKEYPSLELYPLRINTYRKVYDSKHIN
;
A
#
# COMPACT_ATOMS: atom_id res chain seq x y z
N MET A 1 22.54 4.92 14.59
CA MET A 1 22.04 5.42 13.30
C MET A 1 20.53 5.38 13.30
N LYS A 2 19.83 6.36 12.67
CA LYS A 2 18.37 6.45 12.75
C LYS A 2 17.74 5.65 11.62
N ILE A 3 17.08 4.54 11.93
CA ILE A 3 16.31 3.75 10.96
C ILE A 3 14.93 4.36 10.83
N ASN A 4 14.54 4.69 9.61
CA ASN A 4 13.20 5.15 9.30
C ASN A 4 12.37 3.97 8.81
N TYR A 5 11.48 3.42 9.65
CA TYR A 5 10.64 2.27 9.31
C TYR A 5 9.19 2.43 9.73
N LEU A 6 8.92 3.29 10.72
CA LEU A 6 7.58 3.48 11.25
C LEU A 6 6.83 4.53 10.43
N CYS A 7 5.80 4.09 9.72
CA CYS A 7 4.96 4.94 8.89
C CYS A 7 3.87 5.59 9.75
N ASN A 8 3.63 6.89 9.55
CA ASN A 8 2.60 7.65 10.26
C ASN A 8 1.21 7.55 9.60
N SER A 9 1.12 7.00 8.40
CA SER A 9 -0.14 6.74 7.70
C SER A 9 -0.02 5.54 6.78
N TRP A 10 -1.15 4.91 6.46
CA TRP A 10 -1.19 3.81 5.50
C TRP A 10 -0.89 4.27 4.07
N GLN A 11 -1.26 5.50 3.72
CA GLN A 11 -0.91 6.09 2.43
C GLN A 11 0.61 6.16 2.26
N TYR A 12 1.29 6.58 3.35
CA TYR A 12 2.73 6.62 3.35
C TYR A 12 3.37 5.22 3.26
N LEU A 13 2.81 4.22 3.98
CA LEU A 13 3.26 2.84 3.84
C LEU A 13 3.19 2.38 2.39
N LEU A 14 2.03 2.55 1.72
CA LEU A 14 1.86 2.15 0.33
C LEU A 14 2.81 2.92 -0.62
N GLN A 15 3.01 4.20 -0.39
CA GLN A 15 3.93 5.03 -1.16
C GLN A 15 5.38 4.55 -1.02
N GLN A 16 5.81 4.19 0.20
CA GLN A 16 7.14 3.62 0.43
C GLN A 16 7.30 2.25 -0.21
N LEU A 17 6.27 1.41 -0.19
CA LEU A 17 6.29 0.12 -0.88
C LEU A 17 6.47 0.31 -2.40
N VAL A 18 5.71 1.22 -3.01
CA VAL A 18 5.86 1.57 -4.43
C VAL A 18 7.28 2.04 -4.74
N TYR A 19 7.82 2.92 -3.90
CA TYR A 19 9.18 3.45 -4.06
C TYR A 19 10.25 2.37 -3.95
N LEU A 20 10.19 1.51 -2.92
CA LEU A 20 11.18 0.47 -2.68
C LEU A 20 11.15 -0.61 -3.77
N ILE A 21 9.96 -1.07 -4.16
CA ILE A 21 9.81 -2.05 -5.24
C ILE A 21 10.34 -1.46 -6.56
N GLY A 22 10.07 -0.19 -6.84
CA GLY A 22 10.63 0.52 -7.99
C GLY A 22 12.16 0.62 -7.96
N ARG A 23 12.77 0.47 -6.79
CA ARG A 23 14.24 0.47 -6.58
C ARG A 23 14.88 -0.90 -6.53
N GLY A 24 14.10 -1.98 -6.75
CA GLY A 24 14.63 -3.34 -6.84
C GLY A 24 14.44 -4.20 -5.60
N TYR A 25 13.64 -3.77 -4.62
CA TYR A 25 13.23 -4.61 -3.50
C TYR A 25 12.04 -5.48 -3.93
N TYR A 26 12.33 -6.55 -4.64
CA TYR A 26 11.30 -7.36 -5.31
C TYR A 26 10.73 -8.47 -4.45
N TYR A 27 11.46 -8.89 -3.42
CA TYR A 27 11.01 -9.93 -2.50
C TYR A 27 10.34 -9.29 -1.30
N TYR A 28 9.21 -9.84 -0.88
CA TYR A 28 8.43 -9.29 0.21
C TYR A 28 7.82 -10.38 1.09
N HIS A 29 7.66 -10.03 2.35
CA HIS A 29 6.89 -10.74 3.35
C HIS A 29 6.00 -9.73 4.08
N VAL A 30 4.69 -10.03 4.19
CA VAL A 30 3.73 -9.20 4.94
C VAL A 30 3.37 -9.94 6.21
N GLY A 31 3.56 -9.30 7.34
CA GLY A 31 3.21 -9.86 8.63
C GLY A 31 2.33 -8.92 9.45
N TYR A 32 1.72 -9.48 10.47
CA TYR A 32 0.83 -8.76 11.37
C TYR A 32 1.25 -8.98 12.82
N ILE A 33 1.30 -7.91 13.60
CA ILE A 33 1.48 -7.98 15.04
C ILE A 33 0.09 -8.24 15.64
N GLU A 34 -0.04 -9.32 16.38
CA GLU A 34 -1.29 -9.67 17.05
C GLU A 34 -1.73 -8.55 18.02
N THR A 35 -3.02 -8.29 18.10
CA THR A 35 -3.59 -7.21 18.93
C THR A 35 -3.15 -7.31 20.39
N GLY A 36 -3.07 -8.53 20.94
CA GLY A 36 -2.57 -8.78 22.32
C GLY A 36 -1.05 -8.56 22.51
N LYS A 37 -0.31 -8.22 21.45
CA LYS A 37 1.13 -7.93 21.49
C LYS A 37 1.47 -6.51 21.04
N ALA A 38 0.48 -5.63 20.95
CA ALA A 38 0.67 -4.25 20.48
C ALA A 38 1.67 -3.46 21.32
N ASP A 39 1.69 -3.67 22.64
CA ASP A 39 2.64 -3.11 23.59
C ASP A 39 4.09 -3.58 23.36
N LYS A 40 4.27 -4.77 22.75
CA LYS A 40 5.57 -5.36 22.42
C LYS A 40 6.04 -5.03 21.00
N ALA A 41 5.26 -4.25 20.23
CA ALA A 41 5.54 -3.96 18.84
C ALA A 41 6.96 -3.42 18.61
N LEU A 42 7.44 -2.51 19.47
CA LEU A 42 8.80 -1.97 19.36
C LEU A 42 9.89 -3.02 19.63
N LYS A 43 9.63 -4.00 20.50
CA LYS A 43 10.56 -5.10 20.75
C LYS A 43 10.61 -6.04 19.53
N ILE A 44 9.47 -6.29 18.90
CA ILE A 44 9.37 -7.07 17.66
C ILE A 44 10.13 -6.36 16.53
N ASP A 45 9.91 -5.05 16.36
CA ASP A 45 10.64 -4.24 15.39
C ASP A 45 12.16 -4.38 15.58
N ALA A 46 12.63 -4.19 16.83
CA ALA A 46 14.06 -4.28 17.15
C ALA A 46 14.64 -5.66 16.82
N LYS A 47 13.89 -6.74 17.14
CA LYS A 47 14.29 -8.11 16.82
C LYS A 47 14.43 -8.34 15.33
N LEU A 48 13.43 -7.92 14.52
CA LEU A 48 13.45 -8.07 13.08
C LEU A 48 14.56 -7.23 12.42
N ILE A 49 14.73 -5.98 12.87
CA ILE A 49 15.78 -5.08 12.36
C ILE A 49 17.17 -5.67 12.62
N LYS A 50 17.39 -6.24 13.81
CA LYS A 50 18.65 -6.90 14.17
C LYS A 50 18.86 -8.20 13.36
N LYS A 51 17.83 -9.06 13.27
CA LYS A 51 17.87 -10.35 12.57
C LYS A 51 18.31 -10.18 11.11
N TYR A 52 17.75 -9.22 10.40
CA TYR A 52 18.02 -8.98 8.97
C TYR A 52 19.04 -7.88 8.71
N ASN A 53 19.80 -7.46 9.75
CA ASN A 53 20.83 -6.42 9.63
C ASN A 53 20.37 -5.18 8.85
N MET A 54 19.21 -4.61 9.23
CA MET A 54 18.58 -3.52 8.49
C MET A 54 19.04 -2.12 8.93
N ASP A 55 19.83 -2.02 10.02
CA ASP A 55 20.38 -0.75 10.52
C ASP A 55 21.62 -0.32 9.70
N LEU A 56 21.41 -0.13 8.40
CA LEU A 56 22.47 0.22 7.47
C LEU A 56 22.28 1.64 6.94
N SER A 57 23.40 2.37 6.78
CA SER A 57 23.43 3.64 6.08
C SER A 57 23.16 3.48 4.58
N LYS A 58 22.86 4.59 3.91
CA LYS A 58 22.78 4.64 2.46
C LYS A 58 24.05 4.11 1.79
N ASP A 59 25.23 4.51 2.33
CA ASP A 59 26.52 4.12 1.79
C ASP A 59 26.84 2.66 2.04
N GLN A 60 26.49 2.14 3.22
CA GLN A 60 26.62 0.71 3.51
C GLN A 60 25.74 -0.13 2.57
N ARG A 61 24.49 0.26 2.33
CA ARG A 61 23.61 -0.41 1.35
C ARG A 61 24.18 -0.34 -0.07
N ALA A 62 24.77 0.79 -0.46
CA ALA A 62 25.42 0.93 -1.76
C ALA A 62 26.64 0.00 -1.90
N ARG A 63 27.48 -0.10 -0.85
CA ARG A 63 28.63 -1.03 -0.80
C ARG A 63 28.17 -2.48 -0.88
N ARG A 64 27.10 -2.86 -0.15
CA ARG A 64 26.51 -4.22 -0.20
C ARG A 64 26.03 -4.55 -1.60
N LYS A 65 25.34 -3.61 -2.27
CA LYS A 65 24.89 -3.77 -3.65
C LYS A 65 26.07 -4.02 -4.61
N LYS A 66 27.18 -3.29 -4.46
CA LYS A 66 28.39 -3.52 -5.26
C LYS A 66 28.97 -4.93 -5.03
N LYS A 67 28.88 -5.47 -3.82
CA LYS A 67 29.28 -6.82 -3.46
C LYS A 67 28.22 -7.89 -3.80
N LYS A 68 27.15 -7.54 -4.49
CA LYS A 68 26.01 -8.41 -4.81
C LYS A 68 25.35 -9.03 -3.56
N LEU A 69 25.43 -8.39 -2.41
CA LEU A 69 24.76 -8.81 -1.19
C LEU A 69 23.36 -8.24 -1.12
N VAL A 70 22.45 -9.01 -0.54
CA VAL A 70 21.06 -8.63 -0.30
C VAL A 70 20.96 -7.43 0.65
N ASN A 71 20.11 -6.48 0.35
CA ASN A 71 19.70 -5.41 1.25
C ASN A 71 18.26 -5.66 1.69
N PHE A 72 18.06 -5.71 2.99
CA PHE A 72 16.73 -5.78 3.58
C PHE A 72 16.19 -4.40 3.93
N TYR A 73 14.86 -4.27 3.95
CA TYR A 73 14.13 -3.08 4.39
C TYR A 73 12.90 -3.49 5.19
N TYR A 74 12.56 -2.72 6.23
CA TYR A 74 11.43 -2.92 7.11
C TYR A 74 10.55 -1.69 7.12
N LEU A 75 9.25 -1.88 6.98
CA LEU A 75 8.24 -0.85 7.13
C LEU A 75 7.14 -1.36 8.05
N ARG A 76 6.65 -0.51 8.94
CA ARG A 76 5.50 -0.79 9.79
C ARG A 76 4.54 0.39 9.88
N TRP A 77 3.26 0.08 9.83
CA TRP A 77 2.17 0.99 10.13
C TRP A 77 1.17 0.24 11.03
N HIS A 78 0.91 0.78 12.24
CA HIS A 78 0.14 0.08 13.27
C HIS A 78 0.64 -1.36 13.49
N ASN A 79 -0.26 -2.33 13.29
CA ASN A 79 0.02 -3.75 13.45
C ASN A 79 0.52 -4.45 12.17
N ILE A 80 0.52 -3.76 11.03
CA ILE A 80 0.98 -4.31 9.75
C ILE A 80 2.45 -3.99 9.57
N PHE A 81 3.26 -5.00 9.24
CA PHE A 81 4.62 -4.78 8.82
C PHE A 81 4.93 -5.47 7.49
N VAL A 82 5.87 -4.91 6.76
CA VAL A 82 6.35 -5.46 5.51
C VAL A 82 7.88 -5.51 5.54
N LEU A 83 8.40 -6.71 5.34
CA LEU A 83 9.80 -6.95 5.07
C LEU A 83 10.00 -6.99 3.56
N LEU A 84 11.05 -6.35 3.08
CA LEU A 84 11.42 -6.37 1.67
C LEU A 84 12.91 -6.66 1.53
N HIS A 85 13.30 -7.30 0.42
CA HIS A 85 14.72 -7.39 0.09
C HIS A 85 14.99 -7.33 -1.41
N THR A 86 16.24 -6.99 -1.74
CA THR A 86 16.74 -6.95 -3.12
C THR A 86 17.23 -8.32 -3.58
N ASP A 87 17.47 -8.46 -4.88
CA ASP A 87 18.29 -9.55 -5.40
C ASP A 87 19.72 -9.51 -4.78
N GLY A 88 20.36 -10.66 -4.69
CA GLY A 88 21.74 -10.80 -4.25
C GLY A 88 21.99 -12.07 -3.44
N ASN A 89 23.23 -12.21 -2.97
CA ASN A 89 23.64 -13.31 -2.11
C ASN A 89 23.21 -13.03 -0.67
N LEU A 90 22.61 -14.02 -0.04
CA LEU A 90 22.19 -13.93 1.37
C LEU A 90 23.40 -14.10 2.27
N ASP A 91 23.51 -13.22 3.25
CA ASP A 91 24.52 -13.27 4.33
C ASP A 91 23.86 -13.37 5.71
N VAL A 92 22.55 -13.60 5.73
CA VAL A 92 21.74 -13.86 6.93
C VAL A 92 20.78 -15.02 6.65
N GLU A 93 20.41 -15.74 7.71
CA GLU A 93 19.41 -16.80 7.63
C GLU A 93 18.00 -16.21 7.46
N ILE A 94 17.23 -16.76 6.54
CA ILE A 94 15.86 -16.36 6.27
C ILE A 94 14.92 -17.44 6.81
N ASP A 95 14.12 -17.10 7.84
CA ASP A 95 13.07 -17.97 8.37
C ASP A 95 11.71 -17.63 7.78
N ASP A 96 11.52 -16.37 7.30
CA ASP A 96 10.24 -15.92 6.79
C ASP A 96 10.07 -16.32 5.32
N SER A 97 8.85 -16.66 4.93
CA SER A 97 8.52 -16.93 3.53
C SER A 97 8.43 -15.61 2.76
N PHE A 98 9.36 -15.42 1.85
CA PHE A 98 9.36 -14.27 0.93
C PHE A 98 8.79 -14.67 -0.42
N PHE A 99 7.93 -13.81 -0.97
CA PHE A 99 7.38 -13.93 -2.32
C PHE A 99 8.07 -12.94 -3.26
N ASP A 100 8.29 -13.35 -4.50
CA ASP A 100 8.83 -12.46 -5.53
C ASP A 100 7.67 -11.79 -6.30
N ILE A 101 7.62 -10.46 -6.28
CA ILE A 101 6.57 -9.68 -6.96
C ILE A 101 6.63 -9.78 -8.50
N ARG A 102 7.75 -10.25 -9.05
CA ARG A 102 7.95 -10.45 -10.49
C ARG A 102 7.30 -11.73 -11.03
N VAL A 103 7.09 -12.69 -10.17
CA VAL A 103 6.42 -13.96 -10.52
C VAL A 103 4.92 -13.71 -10.68
N LYS A 104 4.25 -14.54 -11.50
CA LYS A 104 2.81 -14.47 -11.69
C LYS A 104 2.10 -14.50 -10.34
N GLN A 105 1.43 -13.42 -10.01
CA GLN A 105 0.74 -13.28 -8.74
C GLN A 105 -0.57 -14.06 -8.72
N THR A 106 -0.70 -14.93 -7.73
CA THR A 106 -1.93 -15.62 -7.35
C THR A 106 -2.57 -14.93 -6.14
N GLU A 107 -3.74 -15.35 -5.72
CA GLU A 107 -4.35 -14.82 -4.49
C GLU A 107 -3.48 -15.09 -3.24
N ALA A 108 -2.74 -16.20 -3.22
CA ALA A 108 -1.91 -16.60 -2.08
C ALA A 108 -0.60 -15.80 -1.96
N ASN A 109 0.01 -15.43 -3.11
CA ASN A 109 1.31 -14.74 -3.14
C ASN A 109 1.22 -13.29 -3.60
N ARG A 110 0.05 -12.66 -3.54
CA ARG A 110 -0.13 -11.26 -3.93
C ARG A 110 0.24 -10.33 -2.78
N LEU A 111 1.03 -9.29 -3.07
CA LEU A 111 1.33 -8.26 -2.08
C LEU A 111 0.07 -7.45 -1.78
N LYS A 112 -0.56 -7.79 -0.67
CA LYS A 112 -1.78 -7.16 -0.15
C LYS A 112 -1.48 -6.41 1.13
N VAL A 113 -2.10 -5.24 1.27
CA VAL A 113 -2.04 -4.43 2.50
C VAL A 113 -3.46 -4.09 2.92
N LYS A 114 -3.91 -4.68 4.01
CA LYS A 114 -5.22 -4.40 4.60
C LYS A 114 -5.10 -3.18 5.53
N VAL A 115 -5.66 -2.05 5.13
CA VAL A 115 -5.55 -0.78 5.87
C VAL A 115 -6.73 -0.53 6.81
N THR A 116 -7.91 -1.08 6.50
CA THR A 116 -9.07 -1.14 7.40
C THR A 116 -9.73 -2.50 7.23
N GLU A 117 -10.79 -2.78 8.00
CA GLU A 117 -11.52 -4.04 7.86
C GLU A 117 -12.14 -4.20 6.47
N THR A 118 -12.51 -3.09 5.83
CA THR A 118 -13.19 -3.07 4.53
C THR A 118 -12.28 -2.67 3.37
N MET A 119 -11.07 -2.12 3.64
CA MET A 119 -10.19 -1.57 2.61
C MET A 119 -8.84 -2.27 2.60
N GLU A 120 -8.57 -2.94 1.50
CA GLU A 120 -7.34 -3.66 1.20
C GLU A 120 -6.83 -3.25 -0.19
N PHE A 121 -5.53 -3.04 -0.29
CA PHE A 121 -4.86 -2.69 -1.54
C PHE A 121 -3.94 -3.81 -2.01
N ASN A 122 -3.89 -4.01 -3.32
CA ASN A 122 -2.90 -4.82 -4.01
C ASN A 122 -1.81 -3.94 -4.58
N ILE A 123 -0.56 -4.37 -4.43
CA ILE A 123 0.58 -3.73 -5.06
C ILE A 123 1.11 -4.68 -6.12
N ALA A 124 1.29 -4.21 -7.34
CA ALA A 124 1.73 -5.02 -8.46
C ALA A 124 2.78 -4.32 -9.32
N LEU A 125 3.69 -5.12 -9.86
CA LEU A 125 4.63 -4.70 -10.87
C LEU A 125 3.96 -4.83 -12.24
N GLN A 126 3.94 -3.74 -13.00
CA GLN A 126 3.42 -3.70 -14.37
C GLN A 126 4.57 -3.51 -15.35
N TYR A 127 4.52 -4.25 -16.43
CA TYR A 127 5.42 -4.08 -17.56
C TYR A 127 4.72 -3.18 -18.58
N LYS A 128 5.34 -2.04 -18.90
CA LYS A 128 4.91 -1.18 -19.99
C LYS A 128 5.62 -1.60 -21.27
N GLU A 129 5.07 -1.17 -22.41
CA GLU A 129 5.76 -1.22 -23.68
C GLU A 129 7.17 -0.62 -23.52
N CYS A 130 8.16 -1.18 -24.18
CA CYS A 130 9.60 -0.85 -24.04
C CYS A 130 10.26 -1.32 -22.72
N SER A 131 9.81 -2.42 -22.10
CA SER A 131 10.44 -3.05 -20.94
C SER A 131 10.54 -2.17 -19.69
N LYS A 132 9.90 -1.00 -19.66
CA LYS A 132 9.85 -0.16 -18.46
C LYS A 132 8.91 -0.76 -17.44
N ARG A 133 9.45 -1.04 -16.26
CA ARG A 133 8.67 -1.52 -15.11
C ARG A 133 8.06 -0.34 -14.37
N SER A 134 6.80 -0.46 -13.98
CA SER A 134 6.14 0.49 -13.09
C SER A 134 5.42 -0.27 -11.99
N VAL A 135 5.39 0.31 -10.79
CA VAL A 135 4.64 -0.25 -9.67
C VAL A 135 3.32 0.49 -9.58
N THR A 136 2.23 -0.24 -9.40
CA THR A 136 0.91 0.34 -9.22
C THR A 136 0.24 -0.21 -7.97
N VAL A 137 -0.65 0.61 -7.40
CA VAL A 137 -1.55 0.24 -6.31
C VAL A 137 -2.97 0.21 -6.86
N ALA A 138 -3.74 -0.79 -6.48
CA ALA A 138 -5.14 -0.95 -6.84
C ALA A 138 -5.91 -1.51 -5.64
N PHE A 139 -7.21 -1.30 -5.57
CA PHE A 139 -8.06 -2.01 -4.61
C PHE A 139 -7.96 -3.52 -4.83
N SER A 140 -7.99 -4.29 -3.76
CA SER A 140 -8.13 -5.74 -3.87
C SER A 140 -9.48 -6.12 -4.52
N ASN A 141 -9.57 -7.34 -5.03
CA ASN A 141 -10.82 -7.83 -5.63
C ASN A 141 -11.99 -7.78 -4.64
N THR A 142 -11.72 -8.09 -3.37
CA THR A 142 -12.72 -8.05 -2.30
C THR A 142 -13.17 -6.61 -2.06
N THR A 143 -12.23 -5.67 -1.85
CA THR A 143 -12.56 -4.26 -1.69
C THR A 143 -13.32 -3.72 -2.90
N TYR A 144 -12.88 -4.02 -4.12
CA TYR A 144 -13.56 -3.54 -5.33
C TYR A 144 -15.00 -4.07 -5.43
N LYS A 145 -15.24 -5.34 -5.09
CA LYS A 145 -16.59 -5.92 -5.04
C LYS A 145 -17.48 -5.24 -3.99
N ASN A 146 -16.93 -4.97 -2.80
CA ASN A 146 -17.66 -4.28 -1.73
C ASN A 146 -18.03 -2.85 -2.14
N LEU A 147 -17.10 -2.09 -2.74
CA LEU A 147 -17.37 -0.74 -3.27
C LEU A 147 -18.46 -0.77 -4.35
N LYS A 148 -18.45 -1.79 -5.22
CA LYS A 148 -19.48 -1.96 -6.24
C LYS A 148 -20.84 -2.27 -5.62
N ALA A 149 -20.91 -3.13 -4.60
CA ALA A 149 -22.16 -3.44 -3.89
C ALA A 149 -22.72 -2.23 -3.16
N GLU A 150 -21.87 -1.42 -2.51
CA GLU A 150 -22.26 -0.17 -1.87
C GLU A 150 -22.84 0.83 -2.89
N ILE A 151 -22.23 0.97 -4.06
CA ILE A 151 -22.75 1.80 -5.15
C ILE A 151 -24.13 1.32 -5.59
N GLU A 152 -24.32 0.00 -5.77
CA GLU A 152 -25.60 -0.58 -6.17
C GLU A 152 -26.68 -0.28 -5.13
N GLU A 153 -26.39 -0.44 -3.85
CA GLU A 153 -27.29 -0.10 -2.74
C GLU A 153 -27.67 1.39 -2.76
N LEU A 154 -26.69 2.29 -2.88
CA LEU A 154 -26.92 3.72 -2.91
C LEU A 154 -27.83 4.13 -4.09
N ILE A 155 -27.67 3.49 -5.24
CA ILE A 155 -28.48 3.74 -6.43
C ILE A 155 -29.88 3.19 -6.26
N GLN A 156 -30.03 1.96 -5.75
CA GLN A 156 -31.31 1.31 -5.52
C GLN A 156 -32.21 2.13 -4.58
N TYR A 157 -31.61 2.68 -3.52
CA TYR A 157 -32.31 3.53 -2.56
C TYR A 157 -32.33 5.02 -2.93
N ARG A 158 -31.90 5.38 -4.16
CA ARG A 158 -31.88 6.76 -4.69
C ARG A 158 -31.11 7.76 -3.81
N LYS A 159 -30.09 7.30 -3.10
CA LYS A 159 -29.26 8.11 -2.19
C LYS A 159 -28.18 8.90 -2.94
N VAL A 160 -28.59 9.80 -3.85
CA VAL A 160 -27.69 10.51 -4.77
C VAL A 160 -26.61 11.30 -4.04
N LYS A 161 -26.94 12.04 -2.98
CA LYS A 161 -25.97 12.82 -2.20
C LYS A 161 -24.92 11.94 -1.52
N GLN A 162 -25.32 10.76 -1.04
CA GLN A 162 -24.38 9.79 -0.45
C GLN A 162 -23.48 9.19 -1.51
N LEU A 163 -23.98 8.95 -2.72
CA LEU A 163 -23.19 8.51 -3.85
C LEU A 163 -22.13 9.54 -4.27
N GLU A 164 -22.48 10.83 -4.27
CA GLU A 164 -21.52 11.92 -4.50
C GLU A 164 -20.41 11.94 -3.44
N ASN A 165 -20.79 11.84 -2.15
CA ASN A 165 -19.84 11.78 -1.05
C ASN A 165 -18.92 10.55 -1.13
N PHE A 166 -19.47 9.39 -1.52
CA PHE A 166 -18.70 8.16 -1.75
C PHE A 166 -17.57 8.41 -2.76
N PHE A 167 -17.86 8.99 -3.91
CA PHE A 167 -16.83 9.27 -4.91
C PHE A 167 -15.88 10.40 -4.48
N ASN A 168 -16.34 11.40 -3.74
CA ASN A 168 -15.45 12.42 -3.17
C ASN A 168 -14.44 11.82 -2.20
N ASN A 169 -14.87 10.85 -1.39
CA ASN A 169 -13.97 10.12 -0.50
C ASN A 169 -12.93 9.29 -1.28
N LEU A 170 -13.33 8.60 -2.35
CA LEU A 170 -12.39 7.87 -3.21
C LEU A 170 -11.35 8.80 -3.86
N ARG A 171 -11.76 9.99 -4.28
CA ARG A 171 -10.87 11.01 -4.86
C ARG A 171 -9.84 11.57 -3.87
N GLY A 172 -10.07 11.44 -2.58
CA GLY A 172 -9.08 11.75 -1.54
C GLY A 172 -7.91 10.76 -1.48
N LEU A 173 -7.96 9.68 -2.26
CA LEU A 173 -6.87 8.71 -2.33
C LEU A 173 -5.74 9.21 -3.25
N PRO A 174 -4.49 8.77 -3.01
CA PRO A 174 -3.38 9.08 -3.92
C PRO A 174 -3.63 8.59 -5.35
N ALA A 175 -3.15 9.34 -6.32
CA ALA A 175 -3.38 9.12 -7.75
C ALA A 175 -2.61 7.91 -8.32
N TRP A 176 -2.74 6.75 -7.71
CA TRP A 176 -2.18 5.52 -8.27
C TRP A 176 -2.99 5.05 -9.48
N GLN A 177 -2.29 4.70 -10.56
CA GLN A 177 -2.91 4.29 -11.82
C GLN A 177 -3.93 3.16 -11.68
N GLY A 178 -3.67 2.19 -10.80
CA GLY A 178 -4.58 1.08 -10.54
C GLY A 178 -5.88 1.54 -9.90
N VAL A 179 -5.80 2.42 -8.88
CA VAL A 179 -6.98 3.01 -8.21
C VAL A 179 -7.79 3.84 -9.20
N ILE A 180 -7.14 4.76 -9.92
CA ILE A 180 -7.80 5.61 -10.93
C ILE A 180 -8.56 4.77 -11.97
N LYS A 181 -7.94 3.71 -12.51
CA LYS A 181 -8.62 2.82 -13.47
C LYS A 181 -9.82 2.12 -12.86
N GLN A 182 -9.76 1.75 -11.59
CA GLN A 182 -10.89 1.12 -10.90
C GLN A 182 -11.99 2.13 -10.59
N GLU A 183 -11.67 3.36 -10.22
CA GLU A 183 -12.65 4.44 -10.06
C GLU A 183 -13.43 4.69 -11.35
N TYR A 184 -12.75 4.77 -12.50
CA TYR A 184 -13.43 4.91 -13.80
C TYR A 184 -14.38 3.75 -14.07
N LYS A 185 -14.00 2.52 -13.77
CA LYS A 185 -14.87 1.36 -13.92
C LYS A 185 -16.07 1.41 -12.96
N LEU A 186 -15.87 1.85 -11.72
CA LEU A 186 -16.99 2.06 -10.77
C LEU A 186 -17.95 3.12 -11.28
N LEU A 187 -17.47 4.19 -11.91
CA LEU A 187 -18.29 5.19 -12.56
C LEU A 187 -19.12 4.63 -13.72
N GLU A 188 -18.52 3.78 -14.55
CA GLU A 188 -19.26 3.08 -15.62
C GLU A 188 -20.36 2.20 -15.05
N GLU A 189 -20.08 1.52 -13.93
CA GLU A 189 -21.10 0.72 -13.23
C GLU A 189 -22.26 1.60 -12.71
N VAL A 190 -21.97 2.79 -12.16
CA VAL A 190 -23.03 3.76 -11.77
C VAL A 190 -23.97 4.03 -12.93
N TYR A 191 -23.48 4.25 -14.16
CA TYR A 191 -24.35 4.49 -15.32
C TYR A 191 -25.21 3.30 -15.67
N LYS A 192 -24.62 2.11 -15.68
CA LYS A 192 -25.34 0.88 -15.98
C LYS A 192 -26.45 0.63 -14.95
N MET A 193 -26.13 0.78 -13.67
CA MET A 193 -27.06 0.59 -12.58
C MET A 193 -28.14 1.68 -12.53
N SER A 194 -27.78 2.93 -12.74
CA SER A 194 -28.75 4.03 -12.81
C SER A 194 -29.78 3.81 -13.90
N LYS A 195 -29.36 3.33 -15.07
CA LYS A 195 -30.28 2.96 -16.15
C LYS A 195 -31.20 1.81 -15.76
N LYS A 196 -30.65 0.78 -15.08
CA LYS A 196 -31.40 -0.40 -14.59
C LYS A 196 -32.49 0.02 -13.60
N TYR A 197 -32.20 0.95 -12.69
CA TYR A 197 -33.11 1.38 -11.63
C TYR A 197 -33.90 2.65 -11.99
N GLY A 198 -33.90 3.09 -13.26
CA GLY A 198 -34.70 4.23 -13.74
C GLY A 198 -34.27 5.60 -13.16
N LEU A 199 -32.99 5.71 -12.74
CA LEU A 199 -32.45 6.97 -12.30
C LEU A 199 -31.94 7.77 -13.50
N ASN A 200 -32.48 8.98 -13.69
CA ASN A 200 -32.05 9.87 -14.78
C ASN A 200 -30.74 10.58 -14.36
N THR A 201 -29.65 9.88 -14.43
CA THR A 201 -28.32 10.39 -14.06
C THR A 201 -27.58 10.83 -15.30
N LYS A 202 -27.62 12.16 -15.59
CA LYS A 202 -26.73 12.70 -16.62
C LYS A 202 -25.30 12.61 -16.15
N LYS A 203 -24.44 12.05 -16.99
CA LYS A 203 -22.99 11.83 -16.74
C LYS A 203 -22.28 13.02 -16.09
N LYS A 204 -22.69 14.23 -16.46
CA LYS A 204 -22.13 15.49 -15.96
C LYS A 204 -22.57 15.89 -14.55
N ASN A 205 -23.67 15.33 -14.02
CA ASN A 205 -24.30 15.82 -12.78
C ASN A 205 -23.88 15.02 -11.54
N ILE A 206 -23.46 13.77 -11.70
CA ILE A 206 -23.13 12.92 -10.55
C ILE A 206 -21.68 13.12 -10.11
N ILE A 207 -20.79 13.41 -11.02
CA ILE A 207 -19.37 13.49 -10.71
C ILE A 207 -18.73 14.60 -11.54
N LYS A 208 -18.38 15.68 -10.87
CA LYS A 208 -17.38 16.61 -11.39
C LYS A 208 -16.02 15.90 -11.27
N TYR A 209 -15.47 15.47 -12.41
CA TYR A 209 -14.09 15.00 -12.41
C TYR A 209 -13.20 16.13 -11.87
N PRO A 210 -12.39 15.91 -10.85
CA PRO A 210 -11.36 16.86 -10.53
C PRO A 210 -10.45 16.97 -11.75
N LYS A 211 -10.07 18.18 -12.10
CA LYS A 211 -9.10 18.40 -13.19
C LYS A 211 -7.76 17.75 -12.86
N GLU A 212 -7.49 17.57 -11.59
CA GLU A 212 -6.27 16.98 -11.05
C GLU A 212 -6.61 16.03 -9.90
N TYR A 213 -5.96 14.87 -9.88
CA TYR A 213 -5.98 13.97 -8.73
C TYR A 213 -5.00 14.49 -7.68
N PRO A 214 -5.26 14.24 -6.37
CA PRO A 214 -4.28 14.53 -5.34
C PRO A 214 -2.96 13.87 -5.69
N SER A 215 -1.88 14.65 -5.75
CA SER A 215 -0.55 14.09 -6.00
C SER A 215 -0.09 13.26 -4.79
N LEU A 216 0.82 12.32 -5.01
CA LEU A 216 1.44 11.55 -3.93
C LEU A 216 2.22 12.44 -2.94
N GLU A 217 2.58 13.65 -3.36
CA GLU A 217 3.28 14.64 -2.54
C GLU A 217 2.41 15.25 -1.44
N LEU A 218 1.09 15.18 -1.54
CA LEU A 218 0.17 15.64 -0.50
C LEU A 218 0.30 14.84 0.81
N TYR A 219 0.85 13.66 0.76
CA TYR A 219 1.13 12.85 1.93
C TYR A 219 2.60 13.02 2.33
N PRO A 220 2.88 13.84 3.35
CA PRO A 220 4.25 14.11 3.74
C PRO A 220 4.95 12.83 4.16
N LEU A 221 6.18 12.70 3.71
CA LEU A 221 7.05 11.57 4.00
C LEU A 221 7.55 11.64 5.46
N ARG A 222 6.65 11.46 6.42
CA ARG A 222 6.99 11.46 7.84
C ARG A 222 7.12 10.03 8.34
N ILE A 223 8.34 9.60 8.54
CA ILE A 223 8.65 8.36 9.23
C ILE A 223 9.30 8.71 10.56
N ASN A 224 8.81 8.13 11.64
CA ASN A 224 9.50 8.19 12.91
C ASN A 224 10.70 7.23 12.87
N THR A 225 11.81 7.65 13.44
CA THR A 225 12.94 6.76 13.64
C THR A 225 12.66 5.82 14.81
N TYR A 226 13.20 4.63 14.77
CA TYR A 226 13.13 3.67 15.87
C TYR A 226 13.49 4.31 17.21
N ARG A 227 14.60 5.04 17.26
CA ARG A 227 15.09 5.73 18.47
C ARG A 227 14.06 6.71 19.01
N LYS A 228 13.50 7.59 18.18
CA LYS A 228 12.51 8.59 18.64
C LYS A 228 11.26 7.96 19.23
N VAL A 229 10.77 6.87 18.65
CA VAL A 229 9.57 6.18 19.14
C VAL A 229 9.87 5.44 20.45
N TYR A 230 11.07 4.87 20.55
CA TYR A 230 11.51 4.19 21.78
C TYR A 230 11.70 5.17 22.94
N ASP A 231 12.42 6.26 22.68
CA ASP A 231 12.73 7.28 23.68
C ASP A 231 11.44 7.99 24.20
N SER A 232 10.45 8.24 23.32
CA SER A 232 9.19 8.88 23.71
C SER A 232 8.30 8.02 24.60
N LYS A 233 8.48 6.69 24.60
CA LYS A 233 7.73 5.77 25.49
C LYS A 233 8.39 5.57 26.86
N HIS A 234 9.61 6.01 27.03
CA HIS A 234 10.34 5.95 28.30
C HIS A 234 10.35 7.26 29.08
N ILE A 235 9.73 8.32 28.53
CA ILE A 235 9.67 9.66 29.14
C ILE A 235 8.30 9.93 29.82
N ASN A 236 7.36 8.97 29.76
CA ASN A 236 6.08 9.05 30.46
C ASN A 236 6.03 7.92 31.53
#